data_d9d8b393e9e69b80cab9b4da1b655137
#
_entry.id   d9d8b393e9e69b80cab9b4da1b655137
#
_cell.length_a   1.000
_cell.length_b   1.000
_cell.length_c   1.000
_cell.angle_alpha   90.00
_cell.angle_beta   90.00
_cell.angle_gamma   90.00
#
_symmetry.space_group_name_H-M   'P 1'
#
loop_
_entity.id
_entity.type
_entity.pdbx_description
1 polymer ?
#
loop_
_entity_poly.entity_id
_entity_poly.type
_entity_poly.pdbx_seq_one_letter_code
_entity_poly.pdbx_strand_id
1 'polypeptide(L)'
;MAIIKRPIHDDGPVNAGEQRLLDYLSVNLPDTYYIIPNCNLPISAPNNVMRYWEYDCLLIAPHAIFHIENKDWGGNLEGDDFAWFRSGQEVSNPHKTAGLKTRILASKIKNAHPDWKFGQIFTLITLSNPQQSKFGLDPQCECYKQTFTLGNELIVFLTNYDQLGRRQYQISDVKDKIVDYLTGQSVAGIRAARTEIFNYKIIEKLQETEEFAEFLCEPKLIATAKYKIREYPLDIAGKSPAELNKLKLQVQNAYIAQQKIGISPYIVQTDCRLNEEQT
;
A
#
# COMPACT_ATOMS: atom_id res chain seq x y z
N MET A 1 0.58 21.07 16.04
CA MET A 1 1.17 19.85 15.44
C MET A 1 0.17 18.72 15.62
N ALA A 2 -0.12 17.98 14.58
CA ALA A 2 -1.02 16.84 14.65
C ALA A 2 -0.49 15.75 15.59
N ILE A 3 -1.41 14.99 16.18
CA ILE A 3 -1.08 13.95 17.16
C ILE A 3 -0.90 12.62 16.43
N ILE A 4 0.29 12.03 16.52
CA ILE A 4 0.55 10.70 15.97
C ILE A 4 0.04 9.65 16.97
N LYS A 5 -0.86 8.80 16.50
CA LYS A 5 -1.41 7.65 17.24
C LYS A 5 -0.92 6.36 16.59
N ARG A 6 0.07 5.75 17.17
CA ARG A 6 0.66 4.52 16.61
C ARG A 6 -0.21 3.30 16.93
N PRO A 7 -0.43 2.42 15.96
CA PRO A 7 -1.03 1.10 16.19
C PRO A 7 -0.23 0.30 17.23
N ILE A 8 -0.89 -0.65 17.88
CA ILE A 8 -0.24 -1.53 18.88
C ILE A 8 0.94 -2.31 18.27
N HIS A 9 0.86 -2.63 16.98
CA HIS A 9 1.89 -3.33 16.22
C HIS A 9 2.46 -2.44 15.11
N ASP A 10 2.93 -1.24 15.47
CA ASP A 10 3.58 -0.33 14.53
C ASP A 10 5.10 -0.59 14.54
N ASP A 11 5.60 -1.11 13.43
CA ASP A 11 7.03 -1.32 13.21
C ASP A 11 7.75 -0.07 12.68
N GLY A 12 7.05 1.06 12.61
CA GLY A 12 7.54 2.33 12.06
C GLY A 12 7.34 2.45 10.55
N PRO A 13 7.80 3.56 9.95
CA PRO A 13 7.70 3.78 8.50
C PRO A 13 8.49 2.73 7.73
N VAL A 14 7.90 2.25 6.63
CA VAL A 14 8.51 1.21 5.79
C VAL A 14 9.69 1.75 5.00
N ASN A 15 9.56 3.01 4.59
CA ASN A 15 10.51 3.65 3.69
C ASN A 15 10.61 5.16 3.99
N ALA A 16 11.62 5.79 3.38
CA ALA A 16 11.86 7.22 3.54
C ALA A 16 10.70 8.11 3.05
N GLY A 17 9.91 7.63 2.09
CA GLY A 17 8.75 8.35 1.59
C GLY A 17 7.63 8.45 2.61
N GLU A 18 7.34 7.36 3.31
CA GLU A 18 6.36 7.34 4.39
C GLU A 18 6.81 8.21 5.57
N GLN A 19 8.10 8.18 5.91
CA GLN A 19 8.64 9.06 6.94
C GLN A 19 8.46 10.54 6.56
N ARG A 20 8.78 10.91 5.29
CA ARG A 20 8.56 12.29 4.82
C ARG A 20 7.11 12.72 4.90
N LEU A 21 6.17 11.85 4.51
CA LEU A 21 4.74 12.11 4.65
C LEU A 21 4.36 12.35 6.11
N LEU A 22 4.78 11.46 7.00
CA LEU A 22 4.46 11.54 8.43
C LEU A 22 5.02 12.82 9.06
N ASP A 23 6.27 13.15 8.79
CA ASP A 23 6.91 14.38 9.28
C ASP A 23 6.19 15.62 8.75
N TYR A 24 5.87 15.62 7.46
CA TYR A 24 5.19 16.74 6.82
C TYR A 24 3.80 16.99 7.42
N LEU A 25 2.98 15.95 7.56
CA LEU A 25 1.63 16.07 8.13
C LEU A 25 1.68 16.45 9.61
N SER A 26 2.59 15.86 10.39
CA SER A 26 2.69 16.11 11.82
C SER A 26 3.00 17.57 12.13
N VAL A 27 3.87 18.20 11.35
CA VAL A 27 4.28 19.61 11.54
C VAL A 27 3.21 20.58 11.06
N ASN A 28 2.55 20.29 9.93
CA ASN A 28 1.70 21.27 9.24
C ASN A 28 0.21 21.16 9.57
N LEU A 29 -0.23 20.10 10.26
CA LEU A 29 -1.64 19.96 10.66
C LEU A 29 -1.85 20.37 12.13
N PRO A 30 -3.05 20.85 12.51
CA PRO A 30 -3.43 21.19 13.89
C PRO A 30 -3.40 19.96 14.83
N ASP A 31 -3.30 20.19 16.14
CA ASP A 31 -3.35 19.17 17.19
C ASP A 31 -4.72 18.50 17.35
N THR A 32 -5.73 19.02 16.70
CA THR A 32 -7.06 18.39 16.60
C THR A 32 -7.11 17.23 15.61
N TYR A 33 -6.03 16.98 14.85
CA TYR A 33 -5.91 15.90 13.87
C TYR A 33 -5.10 14.74 14.45
N TYR A 34 -5.57 13.52 14.21
CA TYR A 34 -4.83 12.30 14.52
C TYR A 34 -4.29 11.67 13.26
N ILE A 35 -3.02 11.29 13.29
CA ILE A 35 -2.34 10.55 12.23
C ILE A 35 -2.09 9.13 12.74
N ILE A 36 -2.61 8.14 12.03
CA ILE A 36 -2.38 6.72 12.30
C ILE A 36 -1.53 6.19 11.15
N PRO A 37 -0.21 6.03 11.33
CA PRO A 37 0.67 5.48 10.32
C PRO A 37 0.58 3.94 10.28
N ASN A 38 0.86 3.33 9.15
CA ASN A 38 1.09 1.89 8.98
C ASN A 38 0.04 1.00 9.67
N CYS A 39 -1.22 1.30 9.45
CA CYS A 39 -2.32 0.58 10.08
C CYS A 39 -2.65 -0.70 9.30
N ASN A 40 -2.41 -1.86 9.89
CA ASN A 40 -2.67 -3.17 9.29
C ASN A 40 -3.99 -3.75 9.82
N LEU A 41 -5.07 -3.62 9.06
CA LEU A 41 -6.38 -4.10 9.50
C LEU A 41 -6.67 -5.51 9.00
N PRO A 42 -6.98 -6.46 9.92
CA PRO A 42 -7.26 -7.84 9.55
C PRO A 42 -8.51 -7.95 8.68
N ILE A 43 -8.47 -8.87 7.73
CA ILE A 43 -9.59 -9.22 6.87
C ILE A 43 -10.02 -10.63 7.25
N SER A 44 -11.33 -10.88 7.29
CA SER A 44 -11.85 -12.24 7.41
C SER A 44 -11.51 -13.01 6.13
N ALA A 45 -10.64 -14.00 6.22
CA ALA A 45 -10.30 -14.86 5.10
C ALA A 45 -10.94 -16.24 5.29
N PRO A 46 -11.44 -16.90 4.24
CA PRO A 46 -11.74 -18.31 4.29
C PRO A 46 -10.45 -19.08 4.63
N ASN A 47 -10.52 -20.14 5.40
CA ASN A 47 -9.41 -21.02 5.77
C ASN A 47 -8.49 -20.57 6.92
N ASN A 48 -8.93 -19.70 7.83
CA ASN A 48 -8.18 -19.26 9.02
C ASN A 48 -6.79 -18.65 8.73
N VAL A 49 -6.48 -18.26 7.51
CA VAL A 49 -5.27 -17.50 7.19
C VAL A 49 -5.56 -16.04 7.49
N MET A 50 -4.82 -15.47 8.44
CA MET A 50 -4.96 -14.04 8.76
C MET A 50 -4.44 -13.24 7.58
N ARG A 51 -5.34 -12.53 6.90
CA ARG A 51 -5.00 -11.53 5.88
C ARG A 51 -5.27 -10.15 6.46
N TYR A 52 -4.56 -9.14 5.96
CA TYR A 52 -4.78 -7.75 6.36
C TYR A 52 -4.61 -6.81 5.16
N TRP A 53 -5.25 -5.64 5.27
CA TRP A 53 -4.95 -4.51 4.40
C TRP A 53 -4.05 -3.54 5.16
N GLU A 54 -2.96 -3.18 4.54
CA GLU A 54 -2.06 -2.15 5.02
C GLU A 54 -2.55 -0.78 4.53
N TYR A 55 -2.59 0.17 5.43
CA TYR A 55 -2.91 1.58 5.17
C TYR A 55 -1.70 2.40 5.54
N ASP A 56 -1.06 3.04 4.55
CA ASP A 56 0.16 3.81 4.76
C ASP A 56 -0.06 4.93 5.78
N CYS A 57 -1.20 5.64 5.65
CA CYS A 57 -1.59 6.66 6.60
C CYS A 57 -3.11 6.83 6.65
N LEU A 58 -3.67 6.81 7.86
CA LEU A 58 -5.05 7.22 8.13
C LEU A 58 -5.03 8.54 8.90
N LEU A 59 -5.67 9.56 8.35
CA LEU A 59 -5.78 10.86 9.00
C LEU A 59 -7.22 11.04 9.48
N ILE A 60 -7.39 11.26 10.79
CA ILE A 60 -8.68 11.45 11.43
C ILE A 60 -8.80 12.91 11.85
N ALA A 61 -9.51 13.70 11.06
CA ALA A 61 -9.79 15.11 11.31
C ALA A 61 -11.13 15.29 12.05
N PRO A 62 -11.41 16.46 12.62
CA PRO A 62 -12.73 16.74 13.22
C PRO A 62 -13.90 16.64 12.24
N HIS A 63 -13.64 16.77 10.95
CA HIS A 63 -14.67 16.92 9.90
C HIS A 63 -14.62 15.81 8.85
N ALA A 64 -13.60 14.95 8.85
CA ALA A 64 -13.46 13.89 7.85
C ALA A 64 -12.43 12.83 8.26
N ILE A 65 -12.51 11.68 7.62
CA ILE A 65 -11.48 10.65 7.64
C ILE A 65 -10.84 10.61 6.25
N PHE A 66 -9.50 10.60 6.21
CA PHE A 66 -8.74 10.48 4.99
C PHE A 66 -7.90 9.21 5.03
N HIS A 67 -8.00 8.39 4.00
CA HIS A 67 -7.05 7.34 3.69
C HIS A 67 -6.04 7.90 2.69
N ILE A 68 -4.80 7.98 3.09
CA ILE A 68 -3.70 8.52 2.31
C ILE A 68 -2.77 7.36 1.94
N GLU A 69 -2.72 7.01 0.67
CA GLU A 69 -1.76 6.06 0.11
C GLU A 69 -0.55 6.84 -0.39
N ASN A 70 0.65 6.46 0.05
CA ASN A 70 1.87 7.17 -0.29
C ASN A 70 2.65 6.48 -1.39
N LYS A 71 3.17 7.27 -2.33
CA LYS A 71 4.06 6.79 -3.39
C LYS A 71 5.33 7.63 -3.43
N ASP A 72 6.46 7.00 -3.16
CA ASP A 72 7.79 7.62 -3.24
C ASP A 72 8.42 7.40 -4.62
N TRP A 73 7.62 7.66 -5.66
CA TRP A 73 8.05 7.43 -7.03
C TRP A 73 8.93 8.57 -7.53
N GLY A 74 9.99 8.23 -8.28
CA GLY A 74 10.75 9.18 -9.08
C GLY A 74 10.40 9.03 -10.56
N GLY A 75 10.87 9.98 -11.39
CA GLY A 75 10.67 9.99 -12.85
C GLY A 75 9.38 10.71 -13.27
N ASN A 76 9.16 10.78 -14.58
CA ASN A 76 7.98 11.44 -15.14
C ASN A 76 6.74 10.59 -14.87
N LEU A 77 5.71 11.21 -14.34
CA LEU A 77 4.41 10.59 -14.08
C LEU A 77 3.38 11.17 -15.05
N GLU A 78 2.68 10.30 -15.76
CA GLU A 78 1.60 10.64 -16.69
C GLU A 78 0.42 9.73 -16.44
N GLY A 79 -0.80 10.16 -16.72
CA GLY A 79 -1.96 9.28 -16.60
C GLY A 79 -3.28 10.00 -16.43
N ASP A 80 -4.31 9.16 -16.31
CA ASP A 80 -5.71 9.53 -16.13
C ASP A 80 -6.41 8.59 -15.13
N ASP A 81 -7.72 8.60 -15.06
CA ASP A 81 -8.47 7.72 -14.16
C ASP A 81 -8.34 6.22 -14.51
N PHE A 82 -7.84 5.88 -15.70
CA PHE A 82 -7.78 4.51 -16.20
C PHE A 82 -6.37 3.92 -16.14
N ALA A 83 -5.37 4.67 -16.62
CA ALA A 83 -3.99 4.19 -16.75
C ALA A 83 -2.98 5.22 -16.26
N TRP A 84 -1.94 4.74 -15.60
CA TRP A 84 -0.82 5.56 -15.15
C TRP A 84 0.48 5.04 -15.76
N PHE A 85 1.36 5.98 -16.09
CA PHE A 85 2.67 5.69 -16.67
C PHE A 85 3.74 6.41 -15.87
N ARG A 86 4.82 5.71 -15.61
CA ARG A 86 6.01 6.24 -14.94
C ARG A 86 7.20 6.06 -15.87
N SER A 87 7.80 7.18 -16.30
CA SER A 87 8.90 7.18 -17.29
C SER A 87 8.56 6.36 -18.56
N GLY A 88 7.32 6.48 -19.03
CA GLY A 88 6.82 5.79 -20.22
C GLY A 88 6.40 4.33 -20.03
N GLN A 89 6.56 3.76 -18.83
CA GLN A 89 6.10 2.41 -18.50
C GLN A 89 4.79 2.45 -17.74
N GLU A 90 3.83 1.61 -18.14
CA GLU A 90 2.56 1.50 -17.45
C GLU A 90 2.77 0.94 -16.04
N VAL A 91 2.20 1.63 -15.05
CA VAL A 91 2.18 1.23 -13.65
C VAL A 91 0.73 1.06 -13.18
N SER A 92 0.55 0.31 -12.10
CA SER A 92 -0.78 0.18 -11.50
C SER A 92 -1.30 1.53 -11.04
N ASN A 93 -2.55 1.86 -11.39
CA ASN A 93 -3.19 3.08 -10.92
C ASN A 93 -3.48 2.97 -9.41
N PRO A 94 -2.79 3.75 -8.55
CA PRO A 94 -2.89 3.61 -7.09
C PRO A 94 -4.27 3.97 -6.56
N HIS A 95 -5.06 4.80 -7.27
CA HIS A 95 -6.42 5.14 -6.87
C HIS A 95 -7.36 3.93 -6.86
N LYS A 96 -7.18 2.97 -7.77
CA LYS A 96 -8.01 1.75 -7.82
C LYS A 96 -7.83 0.92 -6.55
N THR A 97 -6.59 0.67 -6.16
CA THR A 97 -6.27 -0.09 -4.95
C THR A 97 -6.65 0.67 -3.69
N ALA A 98 -6.26 1.93 -3.59
CA ALA A 98 -6.59 2.77 -2.44
C ALA A 98 -8.12 2.94 -2.26
N GLY A 99 -8.86 3.12 -3.36
CA GLY A 99 -10.32 3.20 -3.31
C GLY A 99 -10.99 1.90 -2.83
N LEU A 100 -10.43 0.73 -3.18
CA LEU A 100 -10.89 -0.55 -2.64
C LEU A 100 -10.59 -0.65 -1.14
N LYS A 101 -9.36 -0.35 -0.71
CA LYS A 101 -8.98 -0.31 0.70
C LYS A 101 -9.91 0.62 1.50
N THR A 102 -10.22 1.81 0.97
CA THR A 102 -11.12 2.77 1.62
C THR A 102 -12.53 2.23 1.83
N ARG A 103 -13.09 1.54 0.82
CA ARG A 103 -14.42 0.90 0.96
C ARG A 103 -14.43 -0.20 2.01
N ILE A 104 -13.36 -1.00 2.08
CA ILE A 104 -13.21 -2.04 3.09
C ILE A 104 -13.10 -1.41 4.49
N LEU A 105 -12.30 -0.36 4.64
CA LEU A 105 -12.17 0.41 5.88
C LEU A 105 -13.53 0.93 6.37
N ALA A 106 -14.28 1.59 5.48
CA ALA A 106 -15.60 2.13 5.80
C ALA A 106 -16.58 1.03 6.23
N SER A 107 -16.60 -0.09 5.50
CA SER A 107 -17.43 -1.25 5.85
C SER A 107 -17.04 -1.85 7.19
N LYS A 108 -15.74 -1.96 7.48
CA LYS A 108 -15.23 -2.51 8.74
C LYS A 108 -15.64 -1.64 9.93
N ILE A 109 -15.48 -0.34 9.85
CA ILE A 109 -15.91 0.59 10.92
C ILE A 109 -17.42 0.50 11.10
N LYS A 110 -18.19 0.57 10.00
CA LYS A 110 -19.65 0.55 10.03
C LYS A 110 -20.23 -0.76 10.60
N ASN A 111 -19.62 -1.89 10.26
CA ASN A 111 -20.08 -3.20 10.75
C ASN A 111 -19.77 -3.40 12.23
N ALA A 112 -18.64 -2.89 12.70
CA ALA A 112 -18.26 -2.98 14.11
C ALA A 112 -19.06 -1.97 14.97
N HIS A 113 -19.36 -0.80 14.44
CA HIS A 113 -20.00 0.30 15.14
C HIS A 113 -21.04 0.99 14.26
N PRO A 114 -22.24 0.37 14.09
CA PRO A 114 -23.29 0.89 13.20
C PRO A 114 -23.85 2.26 13.63
N ASP A 115 -23.73 2.58 14.90
CA ASP A 115 -24.15 3.84 15.52
C ASP A 115 -23.19 5.01 15.26
N TRP A 116 -21.96 4.74 14.85
CA TRP A 116 -21.00 5.80 14.55
C TRP A 116 -21.31 6.47 13.21
N LYS A 117 -21.48 7.77 13.26
CA LYS A 117 -21.73 8.59 12.06
C LYS A 117 -20.44 9.29 11.69
N PHE A 118 -19.77 8.84 10.63
CA PHE A 118 -18.48 9.39 10.19
C PHE A 118 -18.46 9.84 8.71
N GLY A 119 -19.59 9.75 8.02
CA GLY A 119 -19.68 10.18 6.62
C GLY A 119 -18.86 9.35 5.65
N GLN A 120 -18.34 9.99 4.62
CA GLN A 120 -17.49 9.36 3.63
C GLN A 120 -16.01 9.43 4.05
N ILE A 121 -15.27 8.36 3.83
CA ILE A 121 -13.81 8.37 3.94
C ILE A 121 -13.25 8.82 2.59
N PHE A 122 -12.36 9.82 2.61
CA PHE A 122 -11.71 10.33 1.40
C PHE A 122 -10.45 9.53 1.10
N THR A 123 -10.27 9.18 -0.17
CA THR A 123 -9.07 8.50 -0.66
C THR A 123 -8.14 9.51 -1.31
N LEU A 124 -6.89 9.57 -0.87
CA LEU A 124 -5.88 10.45 -1.43
C LEU A 124 -4.63 9.66 -1.80
N ILE A 125 -3.95 10.09 -2.85
CA ILE A 125 -2.61 9.64 -3.18
C ILE A 125 -1.63 10.77 -2.90
N THR A 126 -0.55 10.48 -2.17
CA THR A 126 0.55 11.43 -1.98
C THR A 126 1.80 10.97 -2.72
N LEU A 127 2.44 11.93 -3.38
CA LEU A 127 3.72 11.75 -4.06
C LEU A 127 4.79 12.36 -3.15
N SER A 128 5.48 11.54 -2.36
CA SER A 128 6.40 12.01 -1.33
C SER A 128 7.82 12.24 -1.82
N ASN A 129 8.15 11.82 -3.05
CA ASN A 129 9.46 12.12 -3.63
C ASN A 129 9.57 13.63 -3.91
N PRO A 130 10.61 14.34 -3.39
CA PRO A 130 10.74 15.79 -3.56
C PRO A 130 10.88 16.27 -5.01
N GLN A 131 11.28 15.38 -5.92
CA GLN A 131 11.45 15.69 -7.34
C GLN A 131 10.20 15.36 -8.16
N GLN A 132 9.15 14.82 -7.51
CA GLN A 132 7.95 14.37 -8.22
C GLN A 132 6.94 15.50 -8.36
N SER A 133 6.16 15.42 -9.44
CA SER A 133 5.09 16.34 -9.77
C SER A 133 3.88 15.56 -10.26
N LYS A 134 2.68 16.07 -10.02
CA LYS A 134 1.44 15.54 -10.57
C LYS A 134 1.06 16.14 -11.93
N PHE A 135 1.84 17.06 -12.47
CA PHE A 135 1.47 17.82 -13.68
C PHE A 135 1.37 16.98 -14.97
N GLY A 136 1.91 15.78 -14.99
CA GLY A 136 1.69 14.84 -16.08
C GLY A 136 0.38 14.08 -16.03
N LEU A 137 -0.38 14.17 -14.91
CA LEU A 137 -1.72 13.62 -14.82
C LEU A 137 -2.72 14.57 -15.51
N ASP A 138 -3.77 14.01 -16.12
CA ASP A 138 -4.83 14.82 -16.75
C ASP A 138 -5.59 15.64 -15.70
N PRO A 139 -5.53 16.99 -15.76
CA PRO A 139 -6.19 17.87 -14.79
C PRO A 139 -7.72 17.75 -14.74
N GLN A 140 -8.35 17.17 -15.77
CA GLN A 140 -9.80 16.97 -15.82
C GLN A 140 -10.23 15.73 -15.03
N CYS A 141 -9.30 14.81 -14.76
CA CYS A 141 -9.58 13.54 -14.10
C CYS A 141 -9.72 13.67 -12.58
N GLU A 142 -10.50 12.77 -11.98
CA GLU A 142 -10.64 12.70 -10.51
C GLU A 142 -9.31 12.28 -9.86
N CYS A 143 -8.52 11.45 -10.51
CA CYS A 143 -7.21 11.06 -10.02
C CYS A 143 -6.29 12.27 -9.78
N TYR A 144 -6.30 13.28 -10.66
CA TYR A 144 -5.52 14.51 -10.48
C TYR A 144 -5.95 15.30 -9.25
N LYS A 145 -7.28 15.42 -9.05
CA LYS A 145 -7.86 16.19 -7.93
C LYS A 145 -7.59 15.54 -6.56
N GLN A 146 -7.35 14.23 -6.56
CA GLN A 146 -7.10 13.43 -5.35
C GLN A 146 -5.63 13.02 -5.21
N THR A 147 -4.74 13.54 -6.05
CA THR A 147 -3.29 13.33 -5.98
C THR A 147 -2.60 14.62 -5.56
N PHE A 148 -1.69 14.51 -4.60
CA PHE A 148 -0.98 15.67 -4.02
C PHE A 148 0.50 15.35 -3.90
N THR A 149 1.34 16.36 -4.10
CA THR A 149 2.71 16.36 -3.58
C THR A 149 2.71 16.86 -2.14
N LEU A 150 3.81 16.66 -1.41
CA LEU A 150 3.94 17.21 -0.05
C LEU A 150 4.14 18.71 -0.14
N GLY A 151 3.05 19.46 -0.09
CA GLY A 151 3.01 20.90 -0.27
C GLY A 151 1.73 21.54 0.27
N ASN A 152 1.66 22.86 0.19
CA ASN A 152 0.55 23.64 0.74
C ASN A 152 -0.83 23.21 0.19
N GLU A 153 -0.89 22.75 -1.06
CA GLU A 153 -2.15 22.28 -1.67
C GLU A 153 -2.76 21.10 -0.88
N LEU A 154 -1.91 20.15 -0.44
CA LEU A 154 -2.36 19.03 0.41
C LEU A 154 -2.92 19.53 1.73
N ILE A 155 -2.22 20.45 2.41
CA ILE A 155 -2.67 20.98 3.71
C ILE A 155 -3.98 21.75 3.57
N VAL A 156 -4.09 22.59 2.53
CA VAL A 156 -5.34 23.33 2.23
C VAL A 156 -6.49 22.35 2.00
N PHE A 157 -6.28 21.28 1.22
CA PHE A 157 -7.30 20.28 0.99
C PHE A 157 -7.73 19.57 2.29
N LEU A 158 -6.77 19.18 3.11
CA LEU A 158 -7.03 18.46 4.37
C LEU A 158 -7.69 19.32 5.44
N THR A 159 -7.49 20.64 5.42
CA THR A 159 -7.98 21.56 6.44
C THR A 159 -9.18 22.39 6.01
N ASN A 160 -9.40 22.54 4.69
CA ASN A 160 -10.51 23.35 4.20
C ASN A 160 -11.80 22.55 4.14
N TYR A 161 -12.61 22.78 5.14
CA TYR A 161 -13.93 22.20 5.29
C TYR A 161 -14.85 22.42 4.07
N ASP A 162 -14.78 23.59 3.44
CA ASP A 162 -15.65 23.95 2.31
C ASP A 162 -15.31 23.19 1.02
N GLN A 163 -14.05 22.75 0.84
CA GLN A 163 -13.64 22.00 -0.34
C GLN A 163 -14.20 20.57 -0.38
N LEU A 164 -14.57 20.01 0.76
CA LEU A 164 -15.14 18.67 0.86
C LEU A 164 -16.64 18.64 0.52
N GLY A 165 -17.27 19.80 0.44
CA GLY A 165 -18.66 19.99 0.08
C GLY A 165 -19.61 19.22 1.01
N ARG A 166 -20.73 18.69 0.45
CA ARG A 166 -21.74 17.95 1.22
C ARG A 166 -21.28 16.58 1.74
N ARG A 167 -20.07 16.15 1.41
CA ARG A 167 -19.50 14.85 1.82
C ARG A 167 -18.84 14.88 3.19
N GLN A 168 -18.64 16.07 3.72
CA GLN A 168 -18.09 16.26 5.06
C GLN A 168 -19.09 15.86 6.14
N TYR A 169 -18.57 15.47 7.27
CA TYR A 169 -19.36 15.10 8.42
C TYR A 169 -18.62 15.47 9.70
N GLN A 170 -19.30 16.14 10.64
CA GLN A 170 -18.70 16.38 11.95
C GLN A 170 -18.56 15.04 12.68
N ILE A 171 -17.33 14.63 12.93
CA ILE A 171 -16.99 13.36 13.60
C ILE A 171 -16.34 13.58 14.95
N SER A 172 -16.34 14.83 15.45
CA SER A 172 -15.68 15.20 16.70
C SER A 172 -16.11 14.29 17.88
N ASP A 173 -17.39 13.93 17.94
CA ASP A 173 -17.94 13.10 19.03
C ASP A 173 -17.49 11.63 18.99
N VAL A 174 -17.07 11.15 17.84
CA VAL A 174 -16.65 9.75 17.62
C VAL A 174 -15.19 9.61 17.22
N LYS A 175 -14.51 10.73 16.99
CA LYS A 175 -13.14 10.77 16.50
C LYS A 175 -12.17 9.93 17.34
N ASP A 176 -12.16 10.15 18.64
CA ASP A 176 -11.27 9.42 19.56
C ASP A 176 -11.59 7.93 19.59
N LYS A 177 -12.88 7.57 19.57
CA LYS A 177 -13.33 6.18 19.51
C LYS A 177 -12.88 5.47 18.21
N ILE A 178 -12.93 6.20 17.08
CA ILE A 178 -12.44 5.68 15.79
C ILE A 178 -10.95 5.44 15.85
N VAL A 179 -10.17 6.37 16.42
CA VAL A 179 -8.73 6.23 16.59
C VAL A 179 -8.41 5.02 17.45
N ASP A 180 -9.02 4.90 18.62
CA ASP A 180 -8.79 3.78 19.55
C ASP A 180 -9.17 2.43 18.91
N TYR A 181 -10.28 2.39 18.17
CA TYR A 181 -10.68 1.20 17.43
C TYR A 181 -9.66 0.81 16.39
N LEU A 182 -9.23 1.73 15.52
CA LEU A 182 -8.31 1.43 14.43
C LEU A 182 -6.92 1.03 14.95
N THR A 183 -6.40 1.72 15.94
CA THR A 183 -5.09 1.40 16.55
C THR A 183 -5.13 0.08 17.31
N GLY A 184 -6.23 -0.23 17.98
CA GLY A 184 -6.42 -1.48 18.70
C GLY A 184 -6.71 -2.70 17.82
N GLN A 185 -7.24 -2.51 16.60
CA GLN A 185 -7.50 -3.58 15.64
C GLN A 185 -6.32 -3.88 14.72
N SER A 186 -5.31 -3.02 14.71
CA SER A 186 -4.13 -3.25 13.89
C SER A 186 -3.40 -4.51 14.34
N VAL A 187 -3.08 -5.36 13.38
CA VAL A 187 -2.30 -6.59 13.61
C VAL A 187 -0.85 -6.35 13.22
N ALA A 188 0.05 -7.16 13.78
CA ALA A 188 1.43 -7.16 13.33
C ALA A 188 1.45 -7.40 11.82
N GLY A 189 2.03 -6.47 11.09
CA GLY A 189 2.34 -6.69 9.68
C GLY A 189 3.23 -7.93 9.55
N ILE A 190 3.13 -8.66 8.43
CA ILE A 190 4.06 -9.77 8.13
C ILE A 190 5.49 -9.22 7.89
N ARG A 191 5.82 -8.11 8.47
CA ARG A 191 7.16 -7.52 8.52
C ARG A 191 8.04 -8.07 9.65
N ALA A 192 7.52 -8.90 10.54
CA ALA A 192 8.36 -9.82 11.29
C ALA A 192 9.25 -10.48 10.26
N ALA A 193 10.56 -10.22 10.32
CA ALA A 193 11.54 -10.61 9.31
C ALA A 193 11.16 -11.99 8.77
N ARG A 194 10.64 -12.01 7.54
CA ARG A 194 10.20 -13.26 6.93
C ARG A 194 11.39 -14.18 6.95
N THR A 195 11.33 -15.17 7.80
CA THR A 195 12.44 -16.09 8.01
C THR A 195 12.48 -17.21 6.98
N GLU A 196 11.40 -17.33 6.22
CA GLU A 196 11.20 -18.45 5.30
C GLU A 196 10.46 -18.04 4.02
N ILE A 197 10.84 -18.66 2.90
CA ILE A 197 10.12 -18.61 1.63
C ILE A 197 9.91 -20.06 1.19
N PHE A 198 8.67 -20.56 1.18
CA PHE A 198 8.34 -21.98 0.94
C PHE A 198 9.15 -22.91 1.88
N ASN A 199 9.92 -23.81 1.30
CA ASN A 199 10.79 -24.76 2.01
C ASN A 199 12.23 -24.23 2.22
N TYR A 200 12.44 -22.94 2.05
CA TYR A 200 13.73 -22.29 2.19
C TYR A 200 13.73 -21.35 3.40
N LYS A 201 14.79 -21.44 4.19
CA LYS A 201 15.07 -20.48 5.25
C LYS A 201 15.80 -19.27 4.66
N ILE A 202 15.36 -18.09 4.93
CA ILE A 202 16.05 -16.85 4.53
C ILE A 202 17.27 -16.68 5.42
N ILE A 203 18.45 -16.54 4.79
CA ILE A 203 19.71 -16.22 5.46
C ILE A 203 19.87 -14.70 5.49
N GLU A 204 19.61 -14.05 4.33
CA GLU A 204 19.87 -12.64 4.15
C GLU A 204 18.97 -12.08 3.03
N LYS A 205 18.51 -10.84 3.18
CA LYS A 205 17.89 -10.07 2.11
C LYS A 205 18.98 -9.34 1.34
N LEU A 206 19.16 -9.71 0.07
CA LEU A 206 20.23 -9.17 -0.76
C LEU A 206 19.88 -7.84 -1.40
N GLN A 207 18.64 -7.72 -1.88
CA GLN A 207 18.16 -6.54 -2.59
C GLN A 207 16.65 -6.40 -2.46
N GLU A 208 16.17 -5.16 -2.45
CA GLU A 208 14.75 -4.83 -2.59
C GLU A 208 14.60 -3.65 -3.54
N THR A 209 13.71 -3.81 -4.50
CA THR A 209 13.31 -2.79 -5.45
C THR A 209 11.78 -2.73 -5.47
N GLU A 210 11.21 -1.79 -6.19
CA GLU A 210 9.76 -1.76 -6.40
C GLU A 210 9.23 -2.95 -7.22
N GLU A 211 10.11 -3.61 -7.99
CA GLU A 211 9.74 -4.71 -8.88
C GLU A 211 9.92 -6.09 -8.24
N PHE A 212 10.93 -6.24 -7.37
CA PHE A 212 11.23 -7.51 -6.73
C PHE A 212 12.02 -7.36 -5.44
N ALA A 213 11.95 -8.39 -4.60
CA ALA A 213 12.87 -8.61 -3.48
C ALA A 213 13.73 -9.85 -3.76
N GLU A 214 15.04 -9.78 -3.51
CA GLU A 214 15.98 -10.89 -3.68
C GLU A 214 16.56 -11.33 -2.33
N PHE A 215 16.51 -12.63 -2.08
CA PHE A 215 16.93 -13.23 -0.83
C PHE A 215 17.97 -14.33 -1.08
N LEU A 216 18.97 -14.40 -0.20
CA LEU A 216 19.83 -15.57 -0.06
C LEU A 216 19.14 -16.56 0.88
N CYS A 217 18.94 -17.78 0.43
CA CYS A 217 18.18 -18.78 1.17
C CYS A 217 18.90 -20.13 1.20
N GLU A 218 18.58 -20.96 2.17
CA GLU A 218 19.00 -22.37 2.27
C GLU A 218 17.78 -23.28 2.40
N PRO A 219 17.78 -24.48 1.80
CA PRO A 219 16.71 -25.45 1.99
C PRO A 219 16.62 -25.91 3.44
N LYS A 220 15.41 -26.06 3.97
CA LYS A 220 15.20 -26.52 5.36
C LYS A 220 15.71 -27.93 5.63
N LEU A 221 15.71 -28.79 4.59
CA LEU A 221 16.07 -30.21 4.73
C LEU A 221 17.54 -30.50 4.43
N ILE A 222 18.23 -29.65 3.67
CA ILE A 222 19.61 -29.88 3.22
C ILE A 222 20.36 -28.54 3.25
N ALA A 223 21.02 -28.23 4.34
CA ALA A 223 21.69 -26.94 4.57
C ALA A 223 23.01 -26.73 3.78
N THR A 224 23.30 -27.55 2.77
CA THR A 224 24.59 -27.51 2.04
C THR A 224 24.57 -26.66 0.77
N ALA A 225 23.40 -26.25 0.31
CA ALA A 225 23.27 -25.45 -0.91
C ALA A 225 22.60 -24.10 -0.59
N LYS A 226 23.14 -23.03 -1.17
CA LYS A 226 22.55 -21.68 -1.08
C LYS A 226 21.90 -21.34 -2.40
N TYR A 227 20.72 -20.73 -2.32
CA TYR A 227 19.92 -20.30 -3.45
C TYR A 227 19.62 -18.83 -3.35
N LYS A 228 19.58 -18.15 -4.50
CA LYS A 228 19.01 -16.83 -4.61
C LYS A 228 17.55 -16.97 -5.01
N ILE A 229 16.65 -16.51 -4.18
CA ILE A 229 15.22 -16.47 -4.46
C ILE A 229 14.83 -15.03 -4.74
N ARG A 230 14.24 -14.80 -5.91
CA ARG A 230 13.70 -13.51 -6.29
C ARG A 230 12.19 -13.59 -6.28
N GLU A 231 11.58 -12.74 -5.49
CA GLU A 231 10.15 -12.63 -5.31
C GLU A 231 9.63 -11.39 -6.02
N TYR A 232 8.69 -11.59 -6.93
CA TYR A 232 8.02 -10.52 -7.64
C TYR A 232 6.64 -10.32 -7.03
N PRO A 233 6.34 -9.15 -6.43
CA PRO A 233 5.00 -8.86 -5.96
C PRO A 233 4.08 -8.74 -7.17
N LEU A 234 3.07 -9.60 -7.26
CA LEU A 234 2.01 -9.45 -8.22
C LEU A 234 0.94 -8.53 -7.61
N ASP A 235 0.79 -7.37 -8.20
CA ASP A 235 -0.33 -6.48 -7.83
C ASP A 235 -1.62 -7.09 -8.36
N ILE A 236 -2.30 -7.83 -7.48
CA ILE A 236 -3.57 -8.50 -7.77
C ILE A 236 -4.78 -7.70 -7.26
N ALA A 237 -4.54 -6.64 -6.47
CA ALA A 237 -5.62 -5.88 -5.85
C ALA A 237 -6.47 -5.15 -6.90
N GLY A 238 -7.76 -5.42 -6.88
CA GLY A 238 -8.73 -4.81 -7.80
C GLY A 238 -8.73 -5.36 -9.22
N LYS A 239 -7.94 -6.40 -9.53
CA LYS A 239 -7.93 -7.03 -10.85
C LYS A 239 -9.07 -8.05 -10.99
N SER A 240 -9.65 -8.10 -12.18
CA SER A 240 -10.63 -9.12 -12.54
C SER A 240 -9.98 -10.51 -12.66
N PRO A 241 -10.74 -11.60 -12.56
CA PRO A 241 -10.19 -12.95 -12.79
C PRO A 241 -9.49 -13.11 -14.15
N ALA A 242 -9.94 -12.40 -15.18
CA ALA A 242 -9.32 -12.43 -16.50
C ALA A 242 -7.95 -11.75 -16.50
N GLU A 243 -7.81 -10.61 -15.83
CA GLU A 243 -6.53 -9.91 -15.66
C GLU A 243 -5.54 -10.73 -14.82
N LEU A 244 -6.01 -11.38 -13.76
CA LEU A 244 -5.19 -12.28 -12.94
C LEU A 244 -4.68 -13.47 -13.76
N ASN A 245 -5.54 -14.09 -14.56
CA ASN A 245 -5.14 -15.17 -15.45
C ASN A 245 -4.11 -14.71 -16.49
N LYS A 246 -4.25 -13.49 -17.03
CA LYS A 246 -3.26 -12.91 -17.96
C LYS A 246 -1.91 -12.73 -17.29
N LEU A 247 -1.88 -12.21 -16.06
CA LEU A 247 -0.62 -12.06 -15.28
C LEU A 247 0.02 -13.42 -14.99
N LYS A 248 -0.75 -14.40 -14.51
CA LYS A 248 -0.26 -15.77 -14.28
C LYS A 248 0.35 -16.35 -15.56
N LEU A 249 -0.32 -16.19 -16.70
CA LEU A 249 0.15 -16.66 -17.99
C LEU A 249 1.44 -15.95 -18.43
N GLN A 250 1.59 -14.65 -18.18
CA GLN A 250 2.82 -13.93 -18.48
C GLN A 250 4.00 -14.48 -17.69
N VAL A 251 3.84 -14.71 -16.37
CA VAL A 251 4.88 -15.29 -15.52
C VAL A 251 5.23 -16.71 -15.97
N GLN A 252 4.22 -17.54 -16.27
CA GLN A 252 4.42 -18.91 -16.77
C GLN A 252 5.15 -18.93 -18.13
N ASN A 253 4.79 -18.05 -19.05
CA ASN A 253 5.44 -17.94 -20.35
C ASN A 253 6.89 -17.49 -20.24
N ALA A 254 7.20 -16.54 -19.34
CA ALA A 254 8.57 -16.13 -19.07
C ALA A 254 9.41 -17.30 -18.54
N TYR A 255 8.86 -18.09 -17.62
CA TYR A 255 9.51 -19.30 -17.10
C TYR A 255 9.72 -20.37 -18.21
N ILE A 256 8.69 -20.67 -19.00
CA ILE A 256 8.77 -21.62 -20.11
C ILE A 256 9.82 -21.18 -21.14
N ALA A 257 9.87 -19.88 -21.46
CA ALA A 257 10.89 -19.35 -22.38
C ALA A 257 12.30 -19.59 -21.84
N GLN A 258 12.50 -19.37 -20.54
CA GLN A 258 13.78 -19.59 -19.88
C GLN A 258 14.18 -21.09 -19.83
N GLN A 259 13.21 -21.98 -19.59
CA GLN A 259 13.46 -23.43 -19.65
C GLN A 259 13.84 -23.94 -21.06
N LYS A 260 13.32 -23.32 -22.12
CA LYS A 260 13.64 -23.65 -23.50
C LYS A 260 15.08 -23.31 -23.91
N ILE A 261 15.73 -22.39 -23.20
CA ILE A 261 17.12 -22.02 -23.43
C ILE A 261 18.09 -23.18 -23.03
N GLY A 262 17.60 -24.07 -22.14
CA GLY A 262 18.38 -25.25 -21.72
C GLY A 262 19.45 -24.94 -20.69
N ILE A 263 20.23 -25.97 -20.33
CA ILE A 263 21.32 -25.85 -19.37
C ILE A 263 22.53 -25.21 -20.06
N SER A 264 22.87 -24.03 -19.62
CA SER A 264 24.07 -23.30 -20.05
C SER A 264 24.87 -22.85 -18.83
N PRO A 265 26.20 -22.98 -18.82
CA PRO A 265 27.04 -22.48 -17.73
C PRO A 265 27.00 -20.93 -17.61
N TYR A 266 26.47 -20.26 -18.61
CA TYR A 266 26.31 -18.78 -18.64
C TYR A 266 24.93 -18.30 -18.31
N ILE A 267 23.98 -19.19 -18.03
CA ILE A 267 22.58 -18.84 -17.71
C ILE A 267 22.25 -19.39 -16.33
N VAL A 268 21.80 -18.51 -15.46
CA VAL A 268 21.30 -18.90 -14.14
C VAL A 268 20.06 -19.77 -14.34
N GLN A 269 20.11 -21.00 -13.88
CA GLN A 269 18.93 -21.86 -13.86
C GLN A 269 17.94 -21.36 -12.81
N THR A 270 16.71 -21.22 -13.23
CA THR A 270 15.63 -20.78 -12.35
C THR A 270 14.55 -21.84 -12.27
N ASP A 271 14.00 -21.99 -11.09
CA ASP A 271 12.74 -22.67 -10.84
C ASP A 271 11.66 -21.62 -10.54
N CYS A 272 10.50 -21.73 -11.15
CA CYS A 272 9.40 -20.79 -10.93
C CYS A 272 8.28 -21.47 -10.14
N ARG A 273 7.88 -20.84 -9.06
CA ARG A 273 6.72 -21.27 -8.26
C ARG A 273 5.77 -20.11 -8.10
N LEU A 274 4.52 -20.36 -8.41
CA LEU A 274 3.43 -19.43 -8.10
C LEU A 274 2.88 -19.78 -6.73
N ASN A 275 2.88 -18.81 -5.82
CA ASN A 275 2.23 -18.96 -4.53
C ASN A 275 0.74 -18.63 -4.69
N GLU A 276 -0.08 -19.63 -4.89
CA GLU A 276 -1.53 -19.48 -5.02
C GLU A 276 -2.22 -19.21 -3.67
N GLU A 277 -1.53 -19.40 -2.54
CA GLU A 277 -2.09 -19.19 -1.21
C GLU A 277 -2.22 -17.69 -0.83
N GLN A 278 -1.66 -16.78 -1.65
CA GLN A 278 -1.72 -15.33 -1.45
C GLN A 278 -2.69 -14.62 -2.43
N THR A 279 -3.51 -15.35 -3.16
CA THR A 279 -4.54 -14.78 -4.05
C THR A 279 -5.90 -14.71 -3.39
#